data_c6d4005bd5a3f55ea75210b34f050b28
#
_entry.id   c6d4005bd5a3f55ea75210b34f050b28
#
_cell.length_a   1.000
_cell.length_b   1.000
_cell.length_c   1.000
_cell.angle_alpha   90.00
_cell.angle_beta   90.00
_cell.angle_gamma   90.00
#
_symmetry.space_group_name_H-M   'P 1'
#
loop_
_entity.id
_entity.type
_entity.pdbx_description
1 polymer ?
#
loop_
_entity_poly.entity_id
_entity_poly.type
_entity_poly.pdbx_seq_one_letter_code
_entity_poly.pdbx_strand_id
1 'polypeptide(L)'
;SIINKNTGSYLANLEDEYSLIKKVKPMFAKPNSRATRYCLQDNFLRFWFRFIFSNNAVLEMGKNHLLIEYVEKNYEQYSGLLLEKYFRELIAEEEEVTDVGNYWDKNGENEIDLIALKRFNKTALIGEVKRNPRKISIPALEKKGETLHKELNDYKITFKGFSLEDIVVFLSKH
;
A
#
# COMPACT_ATOMS: atom_id res chain seq x y z
N SER A 1 -28.68 2.94 -17.54
CA SER A 1 -27.71 3.21 -16.48
C SER A 1 -28.16 2.57 -15.15
N ILE A 2 -28.23 1.22 -15.13
CA ILE A 2 -28.67 0.42 -13.96
C ILE A 2 -27.48 0.18 -12.99
N ILE A 3 -26.25 0.41 -13.42
CA ILE A 3 -25.01 0.05 -12.70
C ILE A 3 -24.74 0.93 -11.48
N ASN A 4 -25.25 2.17 -11.41
CA ASN A 4 -24.84 3.13 -10.39
C ASN A 4 -25.62 3.10 -9.04
N LYS A 5 -26.75 2.40 -8.96
CA LYS A 5 -27.57 2.41 -7.72
C LYS A 5 -27.15 1.40 -6.67
N ASN A 6 -26.42 0.33 -7.04
CA ASN A 6 -26.08 -0.77 -6.13
C ASN A 6 -24.59 -0.98 -5.84
N THR A 7 -23.69 -0.18 -6.40
CA THR A 7 -22.24 -0.37 -6.20
C THR A 7 -21.85 -0.32 -4.71
N GLY A 8 -22.49 0.55 -3.93
CA GLY A 8 -22.22 0.67 -2.51
C GLY A 8 -22.57 -0.59 -1.71
N SER A 9 -23.72 -1.23 -1.99
CA SER A 9 -24.13 -2.44 -1.30
C SER A 9 -23.27 -3.65 -1.70
N TYR A 10 -22.88 -3.75 -2.97
CA TYR A 10 -21.92 -4.80 -3.39
C TYR A 10 -20.57 -4.65 -2.71
N LEU A 11 -20.05 -3.44 -2.63
CA LEU A 11 -18.77 -3.21 -1.94
C LEU A 11 -18.89 -3.50 -0.44
N ALA A 12 -19.99 -3.14 0.20
CA ALA A 12 -20.24 -3.48 1.60
C ALA A 12 -20.28 -5.00 1.80
N ASN A 13 -21.00 -5.75 0.97
CA ASN A 13 -21.04 -7.22 1.06
C ASN A 13 -19.65 -7.85 0.87
N LEU A 14 -18.86 -7.33 -0.11
CA LEU A 14 -17.50 -7.82 -0.35
C LEU A 14 -16.56 -7.53 0.84
N GLU A 15 -16.79 -6.44 1.57
CA GLU A 15 -16.02 -6.05 2.76
C GLU A 15 -16.51 -6.79 4.00
N ASP A 16 -17.79 -6.70 4.32
CA ASP A 16 -18.36 -7.11 5.61
C ASP A 16 -18.69 -8.61 5.66
N GLU A 17 -19.24 -9.16 4.56
CA GLU A 17 -19.71 -10.54 4.51
C GLU A 17 -18.62 -11.50 4.01
N TYR A 18 -17.92 -11.12 2.94
CA TYR A 18 -16.94 -12.01 2.31
C TYR A 18 -15.48 -11.72 2.72
N SER A 19 -15.21 -10.59 3.35
CA SER A 19 -13.85 -10.15 3.73
C SER A 19 -12.85 -10.17 2.57
N LEU A 20 -13.33 -10.02 1.33
CA LEU A 20 -12.49 -10.06 0.12
C LEU A 20 -11.76 -8.74 -0.12
N ILE A 21 -12.39 -7.64 0.28
CA ILE A 21 -11.82 -6.31 0.12
C ILE A 21 -11.74 -5.61 1.48
N LYS A 22 -10.88 -4.61 1.56
CA LYS A 22 -10.78 -3.71 2.69
C LYS A 22 -10.84 -2.27 2.21
N LYS A 23 -11.65 -1.49 2.89
CA LYS A 23 -11.71 -0.05 2.70
C LYS A 23 -10.54 0.61 3.41
N VAL A 24 -9.71 1.34 2.66
CA VAL A 24 -8.52 2.01 3.17
C VAL A 24 -8.68 3.52 2.98
N LYS A 25 -8.38 4.28 4.01
CA LYS A 25 -8.27 5.74 3.97
C LYS A 25 -6.83 6.14 4.21
N PRO A 26 -6.37 7.27 3.64
CA PRO A 26 -5.05 7.79 3.98
C PRO A 26 -4.99 8.18 5.46
N MET A 27 -3.83 8.06 6.06
CA MET A 27 -3.61 8.58 7.42
C MET A 27 -3.98 10.07 7.47
N PHE A 28 -4.47 10.51 8.62
CA PHE A 28 -4.95 11.87 8.87
C PHE A 28 -6.19 12.29 8.05
N ALA A 29 -6.81 11.35 7.30
CA ALA A 29 -8.04 11.66 6.60
C ALA A 29 -9.15 12.02 7.59
N LYS A 30 -9.89 13.12 7.28
CA LYS A 30 -11.08 13.48 8.06
C LYS A 30 -12.10 12.33 8.03
N PRO A 31 -12.92 12.15 9.08
CA PRO A 31 -13.92 11.08 9.13
C PRO A 31 -14.81 11.02 7.88
N ASN A 32 -15.22 12.17 7.34
CA ASN A 32 -16.06 12.29 6.16
C ASN A 32 -15.28 12.39 4.84
N SER A 33 -13.99 12.09 4.84
CA SER A 33 -13.16 12.11 3.63
C SER A 33 -13.66 11.09 2.61
N ARG A 34 -13.75 11.55 1.35
CA ARG A 34 -14.02 10.68 0.19
C ARG A 34 -12.76 10.06 -0.39
N ALA A 35 -11.60 10.36 0.17
CA ALA A 35 -10.31 9.78 -0.21
C ALA A 35 -10.23 8.32 0.28
N THR A 36 -10.98 7.44 -0.35
CA THR A 36 -11.10 6.03 0.02
C THR A 36 -10.67 5.17 -1.15
N ARG A 37 -9.85 4.16 -0.87
CA ARG A 37 -9.50 3.10 -1.83
C ARG A 37 -10.03 1.76 -1.30
N TYR A 38 -10.46 0.88 -2.19
CA TYR A 38 -10.79 -0.50 -1.85
C TYR A 38 -9.66 -1.39 -2.32
N CYS A 39 -9.16 -2.22 -1.44
CA CYS A 39 -8.03 -3.10 -1.70
C CYS A 39 -8.46 -4.55 -1.49
N LEU A 40 -8.15 -5.42 -2.45
CA LEU A 40 -8.26 -6.87 -2.23
C LEU A 40 -7.35 -7.28 -1.07
N GLN A 41 -7.86 -8.08 -0.14
CA GLN A 41 -7.08 -8.53 1.02
C GLN A 41 -6.17 -9.69 0.66
N ASP A 42 -6.68 -10.63 -0.11
CA ASP A 42 -5.99 -11.84 -0.51
C ASP A 42 -4.99 -11.58 -1.65
N ASN A 43 -3.74 -12.02 -1.47
CA ASN A 43 -2.67 -11.80 -2.43
C ASN A 43 -2.80 -12.69 -3.67
N PHE A 44 -3.39 -13.90 -3.52
CA PHE A 44 -3.67 -14.77 -4.67
C PHE A 44 -4.73 -14.14 -5.56
N LEU A 45 -5.83 -13.63 -4.98
CA LEU A 45 -6.87 -12.94 -5.75
C LEU A 45 -6.34 -11.68 -6.43
N ARG A 46 -5.44 -10.94 -5.78
CA ARG A 46 -4.75 -9.80 -6.42
C ARG A 46 -3.98 -10.22 -7.66
N PHE A 47 -3.20 -11.30 -7.55
CA PHE A 47 -2.45 -11.86 -8.67
C PHE A 47 -3.40 -12.37 -9.76
N TRP A 48 -4.42 -13.14 -9.36
CA TRP A 48 -5.41 -13.72 -10.25
C TRP A 48 -6.11 -12.67 -11.10
N PHE A 49 -6.71 -11.66 -10.49
CA PHE A 49 -7.43 -10.61 -11.21
C PHE A 49 -6.49 -9.76 -12.08
N ARG A 50 -5.29 -9.48 -11.59
CA ARG A 50 -4.32 -8.66 -12.33
C ARG A 50 -3.80 -9.35 -13.58
N PHE A 51 -3.46 -10.60 -13.48
CA PHE A 51 -2.69 -11.29 -14.50
C PHE A 51 -3.48 -12.39 -15.22
N ILE A 52 -4.29 -13.16 -14.52
CA ILE A 52 -4.96 -14.33 -15.07
C ILE A 52 -6.32 -13.95 -15.64
N PHE A 53 -7.21 -13.45 -14.81
CA PHE A 53 -8.59 -13.14 -15.20
C PHE A 53 -8.66 -12.15 -16.36
N SER A 54 -7.87 -11.09 -16.30
CA SER A 54 -7.83 -10.06 -17.35
C SER A 54 -7.27 -10.58 -18.71
N ASN A 55 -6.62 -11.74 -18.71
CA ASN A 55 -6.00 -12.33 -19.89
C ASN A 55 -6.52 -13.75 -20.20
N ASN A 56 -7.73 -14.08 -19.72
CA ASN A 56 -8.31 -15.41 -19.86
C ASN A 56 -8.36 -15.89 -21.33
N ALA A 57 -8.67 -15.00 -22.26
CA ALA A 57 -8.69 -15.32 -23.69
C ALA A 57 -7.32 -15.80 -24.22
N VAL A 58 -6.21 -15.30 -23.68
CA VAL A 58 -4.85 -15.75 -24.06
C VAL A 58 -4.60 -17.17 -23.58
N LEU A 59 -5.10 -17.52 -22.37
CA LEU A 59 -5.03 -18.86 -21.81
C LEU A 59 -5.88 -19.84 -22.62
N GLU A 60 -7.12 -19.49 -22.97
CA GLU A 60 -8.02 -20.30 -23.78
C GLU A 60 -7.44 -20.61 -25.17
N MET A 61 -6.66 -19.69 -25.72
CA MET A 61 -5.91 -19.91 -26.96
C MET A 61 -4.64 -20.75 -26.81
N GLY A 62 -4.28 -21.20 -25.59
CA GLY A 62 -3.07 -21.95 -25.30
C GLY A 62 -1.76 -21.15 -25.45
N LYS A 63 -1.84 -19.82 -25.54
CA LYS A 63 -0.67 -18.94 -25.73
C LYS A 63 -0.01 -18.55 -24.41
N ASN A 64 0.30 -19.51 -23.57
CA ASN A 64 0.80 -19.31 -22.20
C ASN A 64 2.09 -18.47 -22.14
N HIS A 65 2.95 -18.58 -23.17
CA HIS A 65 4.19 -17.80 -23.24
C HIS A 65 3.94 -16.28 -23.23
N LEU A 66 2.87 -15.80 -23.92
CA LEU A 66 2.51 -14.38 -23.92
C LEU A 66 2.05 -13.90 -22.54
N LEU A 67 1.36 -14.77 -21.79
CA LEU A 67 0.96 -14.44 -20.43
C LEU A 67 2.16 -14.36 -19.51
N ILE A 68 3.12 -15.28 -19.64
CA ILE A 68 4.37 -15.29 -18.85
C ILE A 68 5.14 -13.99 -19.09
N GLU A 69 5.37 -13.62 -20.35
CA GLU A 69 6.02 -12.34 -20.72
C GLU A 69 5.29 -11.12 -20.12
N TYR A 70 3.96 -11.14 -20.16
CA TYR A 70 3.15 -10.06 -19.57
C TYR A 70 3.32 -9.98 -18.05
N VAL A 71 3.34 -11.12 -17.36
CA VAL A 71 3.58 -11.18 -15.91
C VAL A 71 4.98 -10.64 -15.59
N GLU A 72 6.02 -11.13 -16.26
CA GLU A 72 7.41 -10.71 -16.04
C GLU A 72 7.57 -9.20 -16.19
N LYS A 73 7.02 -8.64 -17.26
CA LYS A 73 7.07 -7.19 -17.54
C LYS A 73 6.39 -6.34 -16.46
N ASN A 74 5.34 -6.85 -15.82
CA ASN A 74 4.53 -6.07 -14.87
C ASN A 74 4.77 -6.49 -13.41
N TYR A 75 5.58 -7.51 -13.16
CA TYR A 75 5.79 -8.07 -11.83
C TYR A 75 6.47 -7.10 -10.86
N GLU A 76 7.38 -6.26 -11.35
CA GLU A 76 8.06 -5.27 -10.50
C GLU A 76 7.05 -4.31 -9.85
N GLN A 77 6.12 -3.78 -10.65
CA GLN A 77 5.07 -2.88 -10.15
C GLN A 77 4.12 -3.60 -9.19
N TYR A 78 3.68 -4.80 -9.55
CA TYR A 78 2.77 -5.61 -8.72
C TYR A 78 3.39 -5.94 -7.35
N SER A 79 4.58 -6.45 -7.35
CA SER A 79 5.26 -6.87 -6.11
C SER A 79 5.75 -5.68 -5.28
N GLY A 80 5.95 -4.50 -5.88
CA GLY A 80 6.20 -3.26 -5.14
C GLY A 80 5.07 -2.93 -4.17
N LEU A 81 3.82 -3.00 -4.63
CA LEU A 81 2.64 -2.77 -3.78
C LEU A 81 2.52 -3.81 -2.63
N LEU A 82 2.91 -5.06 -2.89
CA LEU A 82 2.94 -6.08 -1.84
C LEU A 82 4.05 -5.81 -0.82
N LEU A 83 5.19 -5.32 -1.28
CA LEU A 83 6.31 -4.96 -0.41
C LEU A 83 5.95 -3.80 0.52
N GLU A 84 5.25 -2.78 0.02
CA GLU A 84 4.72 -1.69 0.84
C GLU A 84 3.76 -2.20 1.93
N LYS A 85 2.84 -3.10 1.55
CA LYS A 85 1.92 -3.73 2.50
C LYS A 85 2.69 -4.52 3.56
N TYR A 86 3.66 -5.31 3.15
CA TYR A 86 4.49 -6.12 4.04
C TYR A 86 5.23 -5.27 5.07
N PHE A 87 5.90 -4.20 4.66
CA PHE A 87 6.59 -3.34 5.62
C PHE A 87 5.64 -2.60 6.57
N ARG A 88 4.43 -2.24 6.12
CA ARG A 88 3.41 -1.69 7.04
C ARG A 88 2.97 -2.70 8.09
N GLU A 89 2.76 -3.95 7.70
CA GLU A 89 2.39 -5.03 8.61
C GLU A 89 3.53 -5.30 9.61
N LEU A 90 4.75 -5.42 9.12
CA LEU A 90 5.94 -5.67 9.95
C LEU A 90 6.20 -4.58 10.98
N ILE A 91 6.09 -3.31 10.58
CA ILE A 91 6.28 -2.17 11.50
C ILE A 91 5.12 -2.05 12.50
N ALA A 92 3.91 -2.48 12.12
CA ALA A 92 2.77 -2.51 13.04
C ALA A 92 2.95 -3.51 14.21
N GLU A 93 3.85 -4.49 14.06
CA GLU A 93 4.17 -5.45 15.12
C GLU A 93 5.15 -4.88 16.17
N GLU A 94 5.79 -3.74 15.91
CA GLU A 94 6.64 -3.09 16.92
C GLU A 94 5.81 -2.61 18.12
N GLU A 95 6.20 -2.98 19.34
CA GLU A 95 5.46 -2.77 20.59
C GLU A 95 5.04 -1.30 20.84
N GLU A 96 5.89 -0.34 20.50
CA GLU A 96 5.61 1.08 20.73
C GLU A 96 4.80 1.76 19.61
N VAL A 97 4.58 1.08 18.48
CA VAL A 97 3.86 1.64 17.36
C VAL A 97 2.36 1.61 17.63
N THR A 98 1.74 2.77 17.55
CA THR A 98 0.30 2.93 17.85
C THR A 98 -0.55 3.02 16.59
N ASP A 99 0.00 3.51 15.50
CA ASP A 99 -0.70 3.68 14.22
C ASP A 99 0.26 3.45 13.06
N VAL A 100 -0.22 2.71 12.06
CA VAL A 100 0.50 2.51 10.80
C VAL A 100 -0.45 2.69 9.63
N GLY A 101 0.02 3.36 8.60
CA GLY A 101 -0.73 3.52 7.37
C GLY A 101 0.13 4.07 6.24
N ASN A 102 -0.55 4.51 5.22
CA ASN A 102 0.02 5.25 4.10
C ASN A 102 -0.75 6.56 3.92
N TYR A 103 -0.20 7.45 3.11
CA TYR A 103 -0.82 8.73 2.82
C TYR A 103 -0.91 8.96 1.31
N TRP A 104 -1.99 9.56 0.89
CA TRP A 104 -2.15 10.14 -0.44
C TRP A 104 -3.06 11.36 -0.36
N ASP A 105 -2.75 12.36 -1.16
CA ASP A 105 -3.61 13.54 -1.32
C ASP A 105 -4.78 13.28 -2.29
N LYS A 106 -5.64 14.29 -2.45
CA LYS A 106 -6.81 14.20 -3.33
C LYS A 106 -6.47 13.90 -4.79
N ASN A 107 -5.34 14.41 -5.25
CA ASN A 107 -4.92 14.32 -6.65
C ASN A 107 -4.04 13.09 -6.90
N GLY A 108 -3.55 12.42 -5.85
CA GLY A 108 -2.58 11.34 -5.95
C GLY A 108 -1.17 11.80 -6.34
N GLU A 109 -0.89 13.10 -6.19
CA GLU A 109 0.42 13.67 -6.51
C GLU A 109 1.43 13.44 -5.38
N ASN A 110 0.95 13.44 -4.13
CA ASN A 110 1.76 13.17 -2.94
C ASN A 110 1.33 11.86 -2.32
N GLU A 111 2.09 10.81 -2.58
CA GLU A 111 1.92 9.51 -1.94
C GLU A 111 3.13 9.19 -1.05
N ILE A 112 2.86 8.71 0.16
CA ILE A 112 3.84 8.21 1.13
C ILE A 112 3.48 6.77 1.43
N ASP A 113 4.42 5.86 1.19
CA ASP A 113 4.20 4.43 1.21
C ASP A 113 3.95 3.89 2.63
N LEU A 114 4.58 4.53 3.63
CA LEU A 114 4.52 4.14 5.02
C LEU A 114 4.61 5.35 5.96
N ILE A 115 3.71 5.39 6.94
CA ILE A 115 3.80 6.29 8.10
C ILE A 115 3.52 5.43 9.32
N ALA A 116 4.39 5.50 10.32
CA ALA A 116 4.17 4.87 11.61
C ALA A 116 4.31 5.89 12.74
N LEU A 117 3.38 5.86 13.69
CA LEU A 117 3.36 6.77 14.82
C LEU A 117 3.58 6.01 16.13
N LYS A 118 4.42 6.57 16.98
CA LYS A 118 4.54 6.24 18.40
C LYS A 118 3.99 7.43 19.19
N ARG A 119 2.66 7.45 19.39
CA ARG A 119 1.95 8.63 19.93
C ARG A 119 2.42 9.04 21.31
N PHE A 120 2.75 8.07 22.15
CA PHE A 120 3.19 8.33 23.52
C PHE A 120 4.57 8.98 23.57
N ASN A 121 5.46 8.62 22.65
CA ASN A 121 6.82 9.14 22.58
C ASN A 121 6.93 10.34 21.59
N LYS A 122 5.82 10.72 20.96
CA LYS A 122 5.79 11.78 19.95
C LYS A 122 6.85 11.60 18.85
N THR A 123 7.00 10.38 18.36
CA THR A 123 7.89 10.07 17.25
C THR A 123 7.09 9.53 16.06
N ALA A 124 7.52 9.91 14.87
CA ALA A 124 6.93 9.48 13.61
C ALA A 124 8.01 8.96 12.67
N LEU A 125 7.74 7.83 12.03
CA LEU A 125 8.53 7.29 10.94
C LEU A 125 7.78 7.54 9.64
N ILE A 126 8.43 8.21 8.68
CA ILE A 126 7.94 8.37 7.31
C ILE A 126 8.83 7.54 6.40
N GLY A 127 8.25 6.59 5.67
CA GLY A 127 8.96 5.59 4.88
C GLY A 127 8.63 5.63 3.39
N GLU A 128 9.64 5.47 2.56
CA GLU A 128 9.51 5.14 1.14
C GLU A 128 9.94 3.68 0.93
N VAL A 129 9.12 2.91 0.23
CA VAL A 129 9.36 1.49 -0.01
C VAL A 129 9.61 1.26 -1.49
N LYS A 130 10.77 0.72 -1.85
CA LYS A 130 11.13 0.39 -3.24
C LYS A 130 11.77 -0.99 -3.30
N ARG A 131 11.51 -1.75 -4.36
CA ARG A 131 12.20 -3.03 -4.58
C ARG A 131 13.71 -2.85 -4.76
N ASN A 132 14.10 -1.84 -5.51
CA ASN A 132 15.50 -1.48 -5.74
C ASN A 132 15.88 -0.31 -4.83
N PRO A 133 16.82 -0.48 -3.89
CA PRO A 133 17.24 0.57 -2.95
C PRO A 133 17.79 1.81 -3.66
N ARG A 134 18.34 1.67 -4.87
CA ARG A 134 18.84 2.81 -5.66
C ARG A 134 17.73 3.76 -6.13
N LYS A 135 16.47 3.33 -6.10
CA LYS A 135 15.31 4.17 -6.44
C LYS A 135 14.76 4.94 -5.23
N ILE A 136 15.31 4.76 -4.04
CA ILE A 136 14.91 5.47 -2.82
C ILE A 136 15.58 6.85 -2.82
N SER A 137 14.77 7.88 -2.58
CA SER A 137 15.26 9.27 -2.48
C SER A 137 14.75 9.90 -1.18
N ILE A 138 15.61 9.93 -0.16
CA ILE A 138 15.26 10.57 1.12
C ILE A 138 14.91 12.05 0.95
N PRO A 139 15.66 12.88 0.15
CA PRO A 139 15.26 14.27 -0.05
C PRO A 139 13.88 14.44 -0.70
N ALA A 140 13.51 13.55 -1.63
CA ALA A 140 12.17 13.56 -2.22
C ALA A 140 11.09 13.17 -1.21
N LEU A 141 11.39 12.20 -0.32
CA LEU A 141 10.49 11.77 0.75
C LEU A 141 10.30 12.88 1.79
N GLU A 142 11.35 13.58 2.17
CA GLU A 142 11.30 14.74 3.08
C GLU A 142 10.38 15.83 2.51
N LYS A 143 10.53 16.16 1.24
CA LYS A 143 9.64 17.13 0.55
C LYS A 143 8.18 16.68 0.56
N LYS A 144 7.89 15.39 0.38
CA LYS A 144 6.54 14.86 0.53
C LYS A 144 6.04 14.96 1.97
N GLY A 145 6.91 14.69 2.94
CA GLY A 145 6.62 14.80 4.37
C GLY A 145 6.24 16.20 4.83
N GLU A 146 6.74 17.26 4.16
CA GLU A 146 6.35 18.65 4.46
C GLU A 146 4.84 18.86 4.35
N THR A 147 4.15 18.11 3.51
CA THR A 147 2.68 18.20 3.38
C THR A 147 1.94 17.78 4.65
N LEU A 148 2.60 17.04 5.55
CA LEU A 148 2.08 16.56 6.82
C LEU A 148 2.50 17.41 8.03
N HIS A 149 3.08 18.58 7.79
CA HIS A 149 3.59 19.46 8.85
C HIS A 149 2.52 19.80 9.90
N LYS A 150 1.26 19.95 9.50
CA LYS A 150 0.16 20.29 10.43
C LYS A 150 -0.20 19.13 11.35
N GLU A 151 -0.16 17.93 10.82
CA GLU A 151 -0.53 16.69 11.51
C GLU A 151 0.58 16.19 12.43
N LEU A 152 1.84 16.52 12.10
CA LEU A 152 3.03 16.01 12.76
C LEU A 152 3.89 17.12 13.42
N ASN A 153 3.32 18.29 13.69
CA ASN A 153 4.05 19.46 14.20
C ASN A 153 4.74 19.23 15.56
N ASP A 154 4.19 18.34 16.38
CA ASP A 154 4.71 18.00 17.71
C ASP A 154 5.42 16.63 17.73
N TYR A 155 5.69 16.03 16.56
CA TYR A 155 6.40 14.77 16.44
C TYR A 155 7.85 14.98 16.02
N LYS A 156 8.76 14.17 16.60
CA LYS A 156 10.10 14.00 16.06
C LYS A 156 10.04 13.05 14.88
N ILE A 157 10.26 13.56 13.67
CA ILE A 157 10.12 12.80 12.43
C ILE A 157 11.46 12.16 12.04
N THR A 158 11.41 10.90 11.63
CA THR A 158 12.52 10.16 11.00
C THR A 158 12.09 9.74 9.61
N PHE A 159 12.93 9.99 8.60
CA PHE A 159 12.72 9.52 7.23
C PHE A 159 13.58 8.31 6.94
N LYS A 160 13.00 7.27 6.34
CA LYS A 160 13.70 6.01 6.05
C LYS A 160 13.24 5.38 4.74
N GLY A 161 14.20 4.86 3.97
CA GLY A 161 13.93 3.98 2.84
C GLY A 161 13.89 2.52 3.27
N PHE A 162 13.03 1.74 2.63
CA PHE A 162 12.93 0.29 2.81
C PHE A 162 13.00 -0.41 1.46
N SER A 163 13.70 -1.52 1.42
CA SER A 163 13.88 -2.32 0.20
C SER A 163 13.79 -3.83 0.49
N LEU A 164 13.90 -4.64 -0.55
CA LEU A 164 13.98 -6.10 -0.39
C LEU A 164 15.16 -6.53 0.50
N GLU A 165 16.25 -5.77 0.50
CA GLU A 165 17.45 -6.08 1.29
C GLU A 165 17.16 -5.97 2.80
N ASP A 166 16.25 -5.08 3.20
CA ASP A 166 15.89 -4.86 4.59
C ASP A 166 15.04 -6.01 5.17
N ILE A 167 14.37 -6.81 4.34
CA ILE A 167 13.56 -7.96 4.80
C ILE A 167 14.44 -8.95 5.57
N VAL A 168 15.63 -9.23 5.07
CA VAL A 168 16.55 -10.18 5.71
C VAL A 168 16.96 -9.71 7.10
N VAL A 169 17.14 -8.39 7.26
CA VAL A 169 17.50 -7.79 8.54
C VAL A 169 16.36 -7.90 9.57
N PHE A 170 15.13 -7.73 9.12
CA PHE A 170 13.95 -7.87 9.99
C PHE A 170 13.72 -9.34 10.40
N LEU A 171 13.83 -10.28 9.46
CA LEU A 171 13.66 -11.72 9.74
C LEU A 171 14.72 -12.26 10.70
N SER A 172 15.90 -11.64 10.78
CA SER A 172 16.97 -12.07 11.70
C SER A 172 16.79 -11.58 13.15
N LYS A 173 15.79 -10.71 13.40
CA LYS A 173 15.50 -10.15 14.73
C LYS A 173 14.38 -10.89 15.47
N HIS A 174 13.70 -11.80 14.79
CA HIS A 174 12.64 -12.67 15.29
C HIS A 174 13.00 -14.14 15.11
#